data_9a22f748bda5ef910c071ada8a49b78e
#
_entry.id   9a22f748bda5ef910c071ada8a49b78e
#
_cell.length_a   1.000
_cell.length_b   1.000
_cell.length_c   1.000
_cell.angle_alpha   90.00
_cell.angle_beta   90.00
_cell.angle_gamma   90.00
#
_symmetry.space_group_name_H-M   'P 1'
#
loop_
_entity.id
_entity.type
_entity.pdbx_description
1 polymer ?
#
loop_
_entity_poly.entity_id
_entity_poly.type
_entity_poly.pdbx_seq_one_letter_code
_entity_poly.pdbx_strand_id
1 'polypeptide(L)'
;MAHTPVNHPARPIYRAIGGLTGLYLVVFGVLGIIASTGNEILAQDDTRVLGQGTNLGFSLLSVLLGIVVLVGTALGHNIDVAINQWLAYALMVIGLGGLAFIRTDANIFNFSITTVVVVLTASLVLLMVGMYGKVGTDEEAEAFQKARLVL
;
A
#
# COMPACT_ATOMS: atom_id res chain seq x y z
N MET A 1 4.67 -22.02 12.31
CA MET A 1 3.48 -22.33 11.49
C MET A 1 3.52 -21.42 10.26
N ALA A 2 3.75 -21.96 9.08
CA ALA A 2 3.86 -21.17 7.86
C ALA A 2 2.47 -21.12 7.18
N HIS A 3 1.70 -20.08 7.46
CA HIS A 3 0.41 -19.87 6.78
C HIS A 3 0.55 -19.11 5.45
N THR A 4 1.77 -18.70 5.09
CA THR A 4 2.04 -17.99 3.83
C THR A 4 2.59 -18.97 2.79
N PRO A 5 1.95 -19.08 1.61
CA PRO A 5 2.41 -19.96 0.55
C PRO A 5 3.81 -19.54 0.07
N VAL A 6 4.66 -20.55 -0.14
CA VAL A 6 6.01 -20.37 -0.68
C VAL A 6 6.01 -20.81 -2.14
N ASN A 7 6.69 -20.08 -3.00
CA ASN A 7 6.78 -20.33 -4.45
C ASN A 7 5.41 -20.46 -5.14
N HIS A 8 4.49 -19.54 -4.80
CA HIS A 8 3.15 -19.56 -5.39
C HIS A 8 3.23 -19.34 -6.92
N PRO A 9 2.54 -20.16 -7.76
CA PRO A 9 2.64 -20.08 -9.21
C PRO A 9 2.18 -18.72 -9.79
N ALA A 10 1.24 -18.05 -9.14
CA ALA A 10 0.77 -16.72 -9.53
C ALA A 10 1.64 -15.56 -8.96
N ARG A 11 2.81 -15.83 -8.40
CA ARG A 11 3.71 -14.79 -7.87
C ARG A 11 3.98 -13.64 -8.84
N PRO A 12 4.23 -13.88 -10.15
CA PRO A 12 4.43 -12.78 -11.10
C PRO A 12 3.22 -11.84 -11.20
N ILE A 13 2.01 -12.39 -11.09
CA ILE A 13 0.76 -11.61 -11.10
C ILE A 13 0.68 -10.74 -9.86
N TYR A 14 0.95 -11.30 -8.67
CA TYR A 14 0.96 -10.53 -7.43
C TYR A 14 2.02 -9.42 -7.45
N ARG A 15 3.22 -9.68 -7.97
CA ARG A 15 4.24 -8.64 -8.15
C ARG A 15 3.77 -7.53 -9.09
N ALA A 16 3.12 -7.86 -10.19
CA ALA A 16 2.55 -6.88 -11.11
C ALA A 16 1.47 -6.02 -10.41
N ILE A 17 0.59 -6.63 -9.62
CA ILE A 17 -0.43 -5.92 -8.82
C ILE A 17 0.24 -4.96 -7.82
N GLY A 18 1.28 -5.41 -7.12
CA GLY A 18 2.06 -4.55 -6.22
C GLY A 18 2.68 -3.36 -6.95
N GLY A 19 3.32 -3.60 -8.10
CA GLY A 19 3.88 -2.55 -8.94
C GLY A 19 2.83 -1.55 -9.43
N LEU A 20 1.65 -2.02 -9.86
CA LEU A 20 0.53 -1.15 -10.26
C LEU A 20 0.02 -0.32 -9.09
N THR A 21 -0.04 -0.90 -7.89
CA THR A 21 -0.43 -0.15 -6.67
C THR A 21 0.62 0.92 -6.35
N GLY A 22 1.91 0.60 -6.44
CA GLY A 22 2.99 1.58 -6.28
C GLY A 22 2.93 2.71 -7.31
N LEU A 23 2.69 2.37 -8.58
CA LEU A 23 2.51 3.36 -9.64
C LEU A 23 1.30 4.27 -9.38
N TYR A 24 0.18 3.69 -8.95
CA TYR A 24 -0.99 4.46 -8.56
C TYR A 24 -0.68 5.48 -7.46
N LEU A 25 0.03 5.06 -6.40
CA LEU A 25 0.42 5.96 -5.30
C LEU A 25 1.33 7.11 -5.79
N VAL A 26 2.27 6.83 -6.70
CA VAL A 26 3.13 7.86 -7.29
C VAL A 26 2.30 8.84 -8.13
N VAL A 27 1.45 8.34 -9.01
CA VAL A 27 0.62 9.18 -9.88
C VAL A 27 -0.33 10.04 -9.03
N PHE A 28 -1.03 9.44 -8.07
CA PHE A 28 -1.89 10.18 -7.14
C PHE A 28 -1.12 11.27 -6.39
N GLY A 29 0.05 10.92 -5.85
CA GLY A 29 0.87 11.87 -5.09
C GLY A 29 1.40 13.01 -5.94
N VAL A 30 1.87 12.74 -7.18
CA VAL A 30 2.33 13.79 -8.12
C VAL A 30 1.18 14.74 -8.48
N LEU A 31 0.01 14.20 -8.82
CA LEU A 31 -1.16 15.02 -9.10
C LEU A 31 -1.57 15.83 -7.87
N GLY A 32 -1.48 15.24 -6.67
CA GLY A 32 -1.76 15.93 -5.41
C GLY A 32 -0.79 17.05 -5.09
N ILE A 33 0.51 16.88 -5.35
CA ILE A 33 1.52 17.95 -5.22
C ILE A 33 1.15 19.11 -6.16
N ILE A 34 0.81 18.83 -7.41
CA ILE A 34 0.43 19.85 -8.38
C ILE A 34 -0.82 20.59 -7.91
N ALA A 35 -1.84 19.88 -7.46
CA ALA A 35 -3.11 20.44 -7.01
C ALA A 35 -2.97 21.26 -5.71
N SER A 36 -2.01 20.91 -4.84
CA SER A 36 -1.75 21.59 -3.55
C SER A 36 -0.68 22.68 -3.64
N THR A 37 -0.23 23.02 -4.85
CA THR A 37 0.81 24.05 -5.03
C THR A 37 0.36 25.41 -4.49
N GLY A 38 1.14 25.98 -3.58
CA GLY A 38 0.82 27.26 -2.94
C GLY A 38 0.04 27.16 -1.63
N ASN A 39 -0.43 25.96 -1.26
CA ASN A 39 -1.10 25.73 0.01
C ASN A 39 -0.10 25.32 1.10
N GLU A 40 -0.51 25.41 2.36
CA GLU A 40 0.27 24.87 3.48
C GLU A 40 0.39 23.34 3.38
N ILE A 41 1.47 22.78 3.95
CA ILE A 41 1.77 21.34 3.84
C ILE A 41 0.61 20.48 4.37
N LEU A 42 -0.01 20.90 5.46
CA LEU A 42 -1.13 20.18 6.11
C LEU A 42 -2.45 20.96 6.00
N ALA A 43 -2.65 21.70 4.91
CA ALA A 43 -3.89 22.43 4.66
C ALA A 43 -5.10 21.49 4.73
N GLN A 44 -6.15 21.96 5.39
CA GLN A 44 -7.47 21.31 5.42
C GLN A 44 -8.42 22.15 4.56
N ASP A 45 -8.43 21.85 3.29
CA ASP A 45 -9.17 22.59 2.27
C ASP A 45 -9.97 21.64 1.34
N ASP A 46 -10.54 22.16 0.27
CA ASP A 46 -11.31 21.37 -0.70
C ASP A 46 -10.43 20.71 -1.79
N THR A 47 -9.12 20.66 -1.61
CA THR A 47 -8.20 20.04 -2.58
C THR A 47 -8.51 18.56 -2.79
N ARG A 48 -8.78 18.20 -4.04
CA ARG A 48 -9.13 16.83 -4.43
C ARG A 48 -8.36 16.39 -5.67
N VAL A 49 -7.95 15.13 -5.66
CA VAL A 49 -7.33 14.45 -6.81
C VAL A 49 -7.98 13.09 -6.99
N LEU A 50 -8.41 12.78 -8.21
CA LEU A 50 -9.13 11.54 -8.54
C LEU A 50 -10.35 11.27 -7.62
N GLY A 51 -11.04 12.35 -7.20
CA GLY A 51 -12.17 12.28 -6.28
C GLY A 51 -11.82 12.09 -4.80
N GLN A 52 -10.53 12.04 -4.45
CA GLN A 52 -10.01 11.86 -3.10
C GLN A 52 -9.54 13.20 -2.52
N GLY A 53 -9.90 13.49 -1.28
CA GLY A 53 -9.34 14.61 -0.52
C GLY A 53 -7.85 14.34 -0.22
N THR A 54 -7.03 15.35 -0.35
CA THR A 54 -5.59 15.28 -0.11
C THR A 54 -5.05 16.66 0.25
N ASN A 55 -3.80 16.70 0.70
CA ASN A 55 -3.00 17.92 0.83
C ASN A 55 -1.56 17.64 0.41
N LEU A 56 -0.71 18.65 0.46
CA LEU A 56 0.70 18.51 0.06
C LEU A 56 1.41 17.43 0.88
N GLY A 57 1.16 17.36 2.20
CA GLY A 57 1.79 16.37 3.08
C GLY A 57 1.44 14.93 2.72
N PHE A 58 0.15 14.63 2.53
CA PHE A 58 -0.27 13.28 2.13
C PHE A 58 0.18 12.94 0.71
N SER A 59 0.21 13.93 -0.19
CA SER A 59 0.67 13.75 -1.57
C SER A 59 2.16 13.40 -1.63
N LEU A 60 3.01 14.08 -0.87
CA LEU A 60 4.44 13.77 -0.73
C LEU A 60 4.65 12.37 -0.13
N LEU A 61 3.90 12.05 0.92
CA LEU A 61 3.93 10.71 1.54
C LEU A 61 3.55 9.63 0.52
N SER A 62 2.51 9.87 -0.28
CA SER A 62 2.05 8.92 -1.31
C SER A 62 3.12 8.67 -2.38
N VAL A 63 3.81 9.71 -2.85
CA VAL A 63 4.96 9.55 -3.78
C VAL A 63 6.04 8.70 -3.15
N LEU A 64 6.43 8.99 -1.91
CA LEU A 64 7.47 8.26 -1.20
C LEU A 64 7.12 6.77 -1.07
N LEU A 65 5.91 6.48 -0.58
CA LEU A 65 5.44 5.10 -0.40
C LEU A 65 5.34 4.37 -1.74
N GLY A 66 4.83 5.02 -2.78
CA GLY A 66 4.75 4.46 -4.12
C GLY A 66 6.12 4.12 -4.71
N ILE A 67 7.12 4.99 -4.54
CA ILE A 67 8.51 4.72 -4.96
C ILE A 67 9.06 3.51 -4.21
N VAL A 68 8.86 3.41 -2.90
CA VAL A 68 9.34 2.29 -2.09
C VAL A 68 8.73 0.96 -2.58
N VAL A 69 7.43 0.92 -2.90
CA VAL A 69 6.78 -0.26 -3.49
C VAL A 69 7.38 -0.60 -4.85
N LEU A 70 7.59 0.38 -5.73
CA LEU A 70 8.16 0.16 -7.06
C LEU A 70 9.59 -0.38 -6.99
N VAL A 71 10.42 0.21 -6.12
CA VAL A 71 11.80 -0.26 -5.88
C VAL A 71 11.78 -1.69 -5.33
N GLY A 72 10.94 -1.98 -4.33
CA GLY A 72 10.78 -3.33 -3.81
C GLY A 72 10.36 -4.32 -4.89
N THR A 73 9.38 -3.94 -5.71
CA THR A 73 8.91 -4.77 -6.84
C THR A 73 10.04 -5.02 -7.86
N ALA A 74 10.90 -4.03 -8.14
CA ALA A 74 12.04 -4.19 -9.05
C ALA A 74 13.11 -5.12 -8.47
N LEU A 75 13.45 -4.97 -7.19
CA LEU A 75 14.46 -5.78 -6.52
C LEU A 75 14.01 -7.24 -6.34
N GLY A 76 12.78 -7.50 -5.96
CA GLY A 76 12.27 -8.84 -5.72
C GLY A 76 12.91 -9.54 -4.51
N HIS A 77 13.18 -10.85 -4.62
CA HIS A 77 13.94 -11.67 -3.63
C HIS A 77 13.43 -11.55 -2.18
N ASN A 78 12.10 -11.55 -1.98
CA ASN A 78 11.43 -11.31 -0.69
C ASN A 78 11.57 -9.89 -0.11
N ILE A 79 12.34 -8.98 -0.72
CA ILE A 79 12.34 -7.56 -0.37
C ILE A 79 10.98 -6.95 -0.71
N ASP A 80 10.45 -7.29 -1.89
CA ASP A 80 9.09 -6.95 -2.30
C ASP A 80 8.03 -7.44 -1.30
N VAL A 81 8.18 -8.65 -0.80
CA VAL A 81 7.29 -9.24 0.22
C VAL A 81 7.31 -8.42 1.50
N ALA A 82 8.49 -8.16 2.05
CA ALA A 82 8.64 -7.41 3.30
C ALA A 82 8.11 -5.97 3.16
N ILE A 83 8.47 -5.27 2.08
CA ILE A 83 8.00 -3.91 1.81
C ILE A 83 6.48 -3.89 1.71
N ASN A 84 5.87 -4.76 0.91
CA ASN A 84 4.42 -4.77 0.73
C ASN A 84 3.68 -5.07 2.03
N GLN A 85 4.17 -5.99 2.87
CA GLN A 85 3.55 -6.29 4.16
C GLN A 85 3.63 -5.10 5.13
N TRP A 86 4.82 -4.51 5.31
CA TRP A 86 5.00 -3.39 6.23
C TRP A 86 4.23 -2.15 5.78
N LEU A 87 4.24 -1.84 4.48
CA LEU A 87 3.46 -0.73 3.94
C LEU A 87 1.96 -0.99 4.01
N ALA A 88 1.52 -2.23 3.84
CA ALA A 88 0.12 -2.59 4.05
C ALA A 88 -0.32 -2.25 5.48
N TYR A 89 0.44 -2.66 6.49
CA TYR A 89 0.11 -2.32 7.88
C TYR A 89 0.15 -0.81 8.13
N ALA A 90 1.15 -0.11 7.61
CA ALA A 90 1.25 1.34 7.74
C ALA A 90 0.04 2.06 7.11
N LEU A 91 -0.32 1.70 5.88
CA LEU A 91 -1.49 2.27 5.19
C LEU A 91 -2.81 1.91 5.90
N MET A 92 -2.91 0.71 6.49
CA MET A 92 -4.08 0.32 7.28
C MET A 92 -4.24 1.23 8.51
N VAL A 93 -3.17 1.48 9.23
CA VAL A 93 -3.18 2.39 10.40
C VAL A 93 -3.52 3.82 9.96
N ILE A 94 -2.92 4.30 8.86
CA ILE A 94 -3.21 5.63 8.30
C ILE A 94 -4.67 5.73 7.86
N GLY A 95 -5.19 4.73 7.16
CA GLY A 95 -6.59 4.71 6.70
C GLY A 95 -7.59 4.66 7.83
N LEU A 96 -7.36 3.81 8.84
CA LEU A 96 -8.22 3.73 10.03
C LEU A 96 -8.14 5.01 10.88
N GLY A 97 -6.94 5.59 11.03
CA GLY A 97 -6.76 6.89 11.68
C GLY A 97 -7.50 8.00 10.92
N GLY A 98 -7.36 8.02 9.58
CA GLY A 98 -8.11 8.95 8.73
C GLY A 98 -9.63 8.80 8.88
N LEU A 99 -10.14 7.57 8.98
CA LEU A 99 -11.55 7.33 9.25
C LEU A 99 -11.99 7.86 10.61
N ALA A 100 -11.19 7.62 11.65
CA ALA A 100 -11.51 8.05 13.01
C ALA A 100 -11.55 9.58 13.15
N PHE A 101 -10.66 10.28 12.44
CA PHE A 101 -10.49 11.73 12.58
C PHE A 101 -11.07 12.57 11.44
N ILE A 102 -11.78 11.96 10.48
CA ILE A 102 -12.22 12.58 9.22
C ILE A 102 -13.05 13.86 9.39
N ARG A 103 -13.74 14.03 10.54
CA ARG A 103 -14.59 15.18 10.85
C ARG A 103 -14.03 16.05 11.97
N THR A 104 -12.75 15.98 12.24
CA THR A 104 -12.08 16.72 13.30
C THR A 104 -10.88 17.48 12.77
N ASP A 105 -10.39 18.44 13.54
CA ASP A 105 -9.16 19.18 13.23
C ASP A 105 -7.90 18.29 13.21
N ALA A 106 -8.01 17.05 13.70
CA ALA A 106 -6.96 16.04 13.64
C ALA A 106 -6.89 15.32 12.27
N ASN A 107 -7.72 15.67 11.29
CA ASN A 107 -7.64 15.19 9.91
C ASN A 107 -6.47 15.87 9.15
N ILE A 108 -5.27 15.71 9.68
CA ILE A 108 -4.05 16.38 9.19
C ILE A 108 -3.69 16.08 7.72
N PHE A 109 -4.22 15.01 7.13
CA PHE A 109 -3.99 14.63 5.74
C PHE A 109 -5.15 15.03 4.80
N ASN A 110 -6.12 15.79 5.31
CA ASN A 110 -7.28 16.23 4.54
C ASN A 110 -8.06 15.09 3.88
N PHE A 111 -8.21 13.97 4.62
CA PHE A 111 -8.88 12.78 4.09
C PHE A 111 -10.37 13.00 3.89
N SER A 112 -10.86 12.57 2.74
CA SER A 112 -12.28 12.33 2.47
C SER A 112 -12.62 10.85 2.69
N ILE A 113 -13.91 10.53 2.74
CA ILE A 113 -14.36 9.12 2.80
C ILE A 113 -13.78 8.31 1.63
N THR A 114 -13.75 8.90 0.43
CA THR A 114 -13.16 8.26 -0.75
C THR A 114 -11.68 7.95 -0.55
N THR A 115 -10.92 8.90 0.04
CA THR A 115 -9.49 8.69 0.35
C THR A 115 -9.31 7.52 1.32
N VAL A 116 -10.11 7.47 2.39
CA VAL A 116 -10.05 6.37 3.37
C VAL A 116 -10.31 5.03 2.71
N VAL A 117 -11.37 4.92 1.89
CA VAL A 117 -11.71 3.67 1.18
C VAL A 117 -10.57 3.24 0.27
N VAL A 118 -10.00 4.16 -0.51
CA VAL A 118 -8.89 3.85 -1.42
C VAL A 118 -7.63 3.44 -0.67
N VAL A 119 -7.26 4.15 0.41
CA VAL A 119 -6.08 3.82 1.23
C VAL A 119 -6.24 2.44 1.88
N LEU A 120 -7.41 2.13 2.45
CA LEU A 120 -7.68 0.80 3.02
C LEU A 120 -7.68 -0.29 1.95
N THR A 121 -8.23 -0.03 0.76
CA THR A 121 -8.19 -0.97 -0.36
C THR A 121 -6.74 -1.22 -0.80
N ALA A 122 -5.93 -0.17 -0.98
CA ALA A 122 -4.52 -0.30 -1.32
C ALA A 122 -3.75 -1.09 -0.25
N SER A 123 -4.04 -0.86 1.04
CA SER A 123 -3.49 -1.62 2.16
C SER A 123 -3.78 -3.12 2.02
N LEU A 124 -5.04 -3.50 1.80
CA LEU A 124 -5.44 -4.91 1.64
C LEU A 124 -4.80 -5.56 0.42
N VAL A 125 -4.71 -4.82 -0.70
CA VAL A 125 -4.06 -5.29 -1.92
C VAL A 125 -2.57 -5.54 -1.67
N LEU A 126 -1.85 -4.61 -1.05
CA LEU A 126 -0.43 -4.79 -0.71
C LEU A 126 -0.22 -5.93 0.29
N LEU A 127 -1.13 -6.09 1.27
CA LEU A 127 -1.07 -7.21 2.20
C LEU A 127 -1.18 -8.55 1.46
N MET A 128 -2.16 -8.68 0.56
CA MET A 128 -2.33 -9.86 -0.29
C MET A 128 -1.06 -10.12 -1.12
N VAL A 129 -0.52 -9.09 -1.77
CA VAL A 129 0.73 -9.19 -2.56
C VAL A 129 1.89 -9.69 -1.68
N GLY A 130 2.04 -9.14 -0.48
CA GLY A 130 3.07 -9.56 0.46
C GLY A 130 2.88 -11.00 0.96
N MET A 131 1.64 -11.45 1.17
CA MET A 131 1.36 -12.81 1.63
C MET A 131 1.63 -13.88 0.56
N TYR A 132 1.35 -13.59 -0.72
CA TYR A 132 1.47 -14.56 -1.82
C TYR A 132 2.76 -14.40 -2.64
N GLY A 133 3.62 -13.46 -2.29
CA GLY A 133 4.86 -13.15 -3.00
C GLY A 133 6.10 -13.91 -2.54
N LYS A 134 6.03 -14.69 -1.44
CA LYS A 134 7.21 -15.31 -0.81
C LYS A 134 7.90 -16.33 -1.73
N VAL A 135 9.23 -16.23 -1.81
CA VAL A 135 10.12 -17.23 -2.43
C VAL A 135 10.92 -17.94 -1.33
N GLY A 136 11.05 -19.24 -1.46
CA GLY A 136 11.85 -20.06 -0.55
C GLY A 136 12.41 -21.30 -1.24
N THR A 137 13.02 -22.18 -0.45
CA THR A 137 13.57 -23.47 -0.92
C THR A 137 12.44 -24.44 -1.25
N ASP A 138 12.76 -25.47 -2.02
CA ASP A 138 11.80 -26.53 -2.34
C ASP A 138 11.34 -27.27 -1.07
N GLU A 139 12.23 -27.43 -0.07
CA GLU A 139 11.91 -28.01 1.23
C GLU A 139 10.85 -27.16 1.99
N GLU A 140 10.98 -25.82 1.97
CA GLU A 140 9.98 -24.91 2.57
C GLU A 140 8.65 -25.00 1.85
N ALA A 141 8.67 -25.11 0.53
CA ALA A 141 7.45 -25.24 -0.28
C ALA A 141 6.73 -26.58 0.00
N GLU A 142 7.48 -27.70 0.08
CA GLU A 142 6.95 -29.00 0.44
C GLU A 142 6.40 -29.03 1.89
N ALA A 143 7.11 -28.43 2.83
CA ALA A 143 6.66 -28.33 4.21
C ALA A 143 5.34 -27.58 4.33
N PHE A 144 5.19 -26.48 3.56
CA PHE A 144 3.93 -25.74 3.46
C PHE A 144 2.79 -26.61 2.90
N GLN A 145 3.06 -27.38 1.83
CA GLN A 145 2.05 -28.24 1.22
C GLN A 145 1.62 -29.37 2.16
N LYS A 146 2.58 -29.99 2.85
CA LYS A 146 2.29 -31.04 3.85
C LYS A 146 1.45 -30.49 5.01
N ALA A 147 1.77 -29.29 5.52
CA ALA A 147 1.00 -28.66 6.59
C ALA A 147 -0.45 -28.35 6.17
N ARG A 148 -0.68 -28.02 4.90
CA ARG A 148 -2.02 -27.75 4.35
C ARG A 148 -2.89 -29.00 4.22
N LEU A 149 -2.29 -30.16 4.01
CA LEU A 149 -3.02 -31.43 3.85
C LEU A 149 -3.44 -32.04 5.19
N VAL A 150 -2.95 -31.52 6.31
CA VAL A 150 -3.27 -32.02 7.67
C VAL A 150 -4.39 -31.23 8.34
N LEU A 151 -4.86 -30.14 7.71
CA LEU A 151 -6.00 -29.31 8.15
C LEU A 151 -7.26 -29.65 7.34
#